data_8cab7556827cfd87224349783780b5c6
#
_entry.id   8cab7556827cfd87224349783780b5c6
#
_cell.length_a   1.000
_cell.length_b   1.000
_cell.length_c   1.000
_cell.angle_alpha   90.00
_cell.angle_beta   90.00
_cell.angle_gamma   90.00
#
_symmetry.space_group_name_H-M   'P 1'
#
loop_
_entity.id
_entity.type
_entity.pdbx_description
1 polymer ?
#
loop_
_entity_poly.entity_id
_entity_poly.type
_entity_poly.pdbx_seq_one_letter_code
_entity_poly.pdbx_strand_id
1 'polypeptide(L)'
;HNRAQKKIWIRILLDNFDINECKKIKEIENVIKHDVKAVEIYIKNILLETQLKDYVSFIHFGLTSQDLNNVIYPILIKSFIEKEYNILLEMVIKKLDAMHTKYNNIIMLSHTHGQAAVPTTFGKEMKVFNYRLEEIKEQINNIKYKCKFGGAVGNLNAHCVAYPNYDWETFANDFTKDCGCIRSKYTTQIDNYENLSIIF
;
A
#
# COMPACT_ATOMS: atom_id res chain seq x y z
N HIS A 1 3.45 4.41 -31.77
CA HIS A 1 3.01 5.57 -31.00
C HIS A 1 3.85 5.73 -29.73
N ASN A 2 4.44 6.90 -29.59
CA ASN A 2 5.52 7.26 -28.69
C ASN A 2 5.10 7.02 -27.22
N ARG A 3 5.94 6.34 -26.41
CA ARG A 3 5.78 6.08 -24.97
C ARG A 3 5.45 7.37 -24.17
N ALA A 4 5.90 8.52 -24.67
CA ALA A 4 5.60 9.84 -24.12
C ALA A 4 4.12 10.23 -24.29
N GLN A 5 3.49 9.97 -25.44
CA GLN A 5 2.08 10.28 -25.68
C GLN A 5 1.14 9.46 -24.80
N LYS A 6 1.43 8.17 -24.59
CA LYS A 6 0.65 7.30 -23.68
C LYS A 6 0.69 7.83 -22.25
N LYS A 7 1.83 8.29 -21.76
CA LYS A 7 1.97 8.92 -20.43
C LYS A 7 1.17 10.21 -20.29
N ILE A 8 1.05 11.00 -21.34
CA ILE A 8 0.29 12.26 -21.35
C ILE A 8 -1.20 11.97 -21.15
N TRP A 9 -1.77 10.99 -21.85
CA TRP A 9 -3.19 10.65 -21.73
C TRP A 9 -3.56 10.07 -20.36
N ILE A 10 -2.72 9.21 -19.80
CA ILE A 10 -2.91 8.72 -18.44
C ILE A 10 -2.86 9.87 -17.42
N ARG A 11 -1.96 10.83 -17.60
CA ARG A 11 -1.89 12.03 -16.77
C ARG A 11 -3.14 12.90 -16.88
N ILE A 12 -3.66 13.11 -18.09
CA ILE A 12 -4.92 13.85 -18.30
C ILE A 12 -6.09 13.19 -17.56
N LEU A 13 -6.18 11.85 -17.56
CA LEU A 13 -7.18 11.11 -16.80
C LEU A 13 -7.05 11.33 -15.29
N LEU A 14 -5.80 11.32 -14.76
CA LEU A 14 -5.54 11.52 -13.34
C LEU A 14 -5.74 12.97 -12.89
N ASP A 15 -5.29 13.92 -13.69
CA ASP A 15 -5.36 15.35 -13.36
C ASP A 15 -6.81 15.91 -13.39
N ASN A 16 -7.71 15.25 -14.12
CA ASN A 16 -9.13 15.59 -14.18
C ASN A 16 -10.02 14.70 -13.30
N PHE A 17 -9.43 13.80 -12.53
CA PHE A 17 -10.19 12.88 -11.67
C PHE A 17 -10.63 13.57 -10.39
N ASP A 18 -11.94 13.70 -10.22
CA ASP A 18 -12.57 14.35 -9.07
C ASP A 18 -13.68 13.49 -8.45
N ILE A 19 -14.39 14.04 -7.49
CA ILE A 19 -15.50 13.38 -6.82
C ILE A 19 -16.67 13.03 -7.75
N ASN A 20 -16.86 13.77 -8.84
CA ASN A 20 -17.93 13.49 -9.79
C ASN A 20 -17.55 12.30 -10.68
N GLU A 21 -16.28 12.17 -11.04
CA GLU A 21 -15.76 11.00 -11.73
C GLU A 21 -15.84 9.74 -10.83
N CYS A 22 -15.57 9.88 -9.52
CA CYS A 22 -15.81 8.79 -8.55
C CYS A 22 -17.28 8.35 -8.52
N LYS A 23 -18.23 9.29 -8.58
CA LYS A 23 -19.69 8.96 -8.61
C LYS A 23 -20.05 8.17 -9.86
N LYS A 24 -19.54 8.55 -11.04
CA LYS A 24 -19.76 7.79 -12.28
C LYS A 24 -19.29 6.33 -12.17
N ILE A 25 -18.10 6.12 -11.58
CA ILE A 25 -17.59 4.77 -11.32
C ILE A 25 -18.52 4.03 -10.36
N LYS A 26 -19.00 4.67 -9.29
CA LYS A 26 -19.94 4.06 -8.34
C LYS A 26 -21.30 3.73 -8.95
N GLU A 27 -21.78 4.53 -9.88
CA GLU A 27 -22.99 4.22 -10.66
C GLU A 27 -22.82 2.93 -11.49
N ILE A 28 -21.69 2.79 -12.18
CA ILE A 28 -21.35 1.57 -12.92
C ILE A 28 -21.25 0.38 -11.94
N GLU A 29 -20.55 0.53 -10.83
CA GLU A 29 -20.38 -0.51 -9.80
C GLU A 29 -21.73 -0.96 -9.23
N ASN A 30 -22.66 -0.04 -8.99
CA ASN A 30 -24.00 -0.36 -8.49
C ASN A 30 -24.79 -1.29 -9.44
N VAL A 31 -24.51 -1.22 -10.73
CA VAL A 31 -25.15 -2.08 -11.75
C VAL A 31 -24.43 -3.43 -11.84
N ILE A 32 -23.10 -3.41 -12.00
CA ILE A 32 -22.34 -4.64 -12.28
C ILE A 32 -21.88 -5.40 -11.03
N LYS A 33 -21.98 -4.77 -9.82
CA LYS A 33 -21.61 -5.34 -8.52
C LYS A 33 -20.14 -5.79 -8.42
N HIS A 34 -19.25 -5.09 -9.11
CA HIS A 34 -17.81 -5.38 -9.10
C HIS A 34 -16.98 -4.09 -9.24
N ASP A 35 -16.17 -3.78 -8.23
CA ASP A 35 -15.39 -2.55 -8.08
C ASP A 35 -14.35 -2.35 -9.20
N VAL A 36 -13.41 -3.26 -9.34
CA VAL A 36 -12.34 -3.17 -10.35
C VAL A 36 -12.90 -3.17 -11.76
N LYS A 37 -13.96 -3.94 -12.02
CA LYS A 37 -14.61 -3.96 -13.33
C LYS A 37 -15.30 -2.63 -13.66
N ALA A 38 -15.83 -1.94 -12.64
CA ALA A 38 -16.41 -0.61 -12.81
C ALA A 38 -15.34 0.40 -13.26
N VAL A 39 -14.18 0.39 -12.64
CA VAL A 39 -13.05 1.23 -13.04
C VAL A 39 -12.58 0.88 -14.46
N GLU A 40 -12.48 -0.40 -14.79
CA GLU A 40 -12.14 -0.85 -16.15
C GLU A 40 -13.11 -0.30 -17.20
N ILE A 41 -14.41 -0.42 -16.97
CA ILE A 41 -15.45 0.08 -17.88
C ILE A 41 -15.36 1.61 -18.00
N TYR A 42 -15.20 2.31 -16.87
CA TYR A 42 -15.06 3.75 -16.85
C TYR A 42 -13.86 4.21 -17.72
N ILE A 43 -12.68 3.61 -17.53
CA ILE A 43 -11.49 3.94 -18.33
C ILE A 43 -11.72 3.60 -19.81
N LYS A 44 -12.32 2.45 -20.12
CA LYS A 44 -12.66 2.06 -21.51
C LYS A 44 -13.55 3.09 -22.19
N ASN A 45 -14.61 3.54 -21.52
CA ASN A 45 -15.53 4.53 -22.06
C ASN A 45 -14.83 5.84 -22.42
N ILE A 46 -13.93 6.32 -21.55
CA ILE A 46 -13.14 7.52 -21.84
C ILE A 46 -12.19 7.30 -23.02
N LEU A 47 -11.49 6.16 -23.07
CA LEU A 47 -10.50 5.91 -24.13
C LEU A 47 -11.17 5.72 -25.50
N LEU A 48 -12.40 5.25 -25.57
CA LEU A 48 -13.16 5.14 -26.82
C LEU A 48 -13.36 6.49 -27.52
N GLU A 49 -13.45 7.58 -26.76
CA GLU A 49 -13.59 8.94 -27.27
C GLU A 49 -12.23 9.61 -27.60
N THR A 50 -11.14 8.84 -27.57
CA THR A 50 -9.78 9.37 -27.79
C THR A 50 -9.08 8.67 -28.95
N GLN A 51 -7.89 9.16 -29.29
CA GLN A 51 -6.99 8.50 -30.25
C GLN A 51 -6.46 7.14 -29.76
N LEU A 52 -6.75 6.74 -28.51
CA LEU A 52 -6.36 5.46 -27.92
C LEU A 52 -7.43 4.38 -28.00
N LYS A 53 -8.52 4.60 -28.71
CA LYS A 53 -9.63 3.66 -28.87
C LYS A 53 -9.20 2.27 -29.31
N ASP A 54 -8.18 2.15 -30.16
CA ASP A 54 -7.67 0.86 -30.64
C ASP A 54 -6.91 0.06 -29.58
N TYR A 55 -6.60 0.69 -28.42
CA TYR A 55 -5.89 0.06 -27.31
C TYR A 55 -6.79 -0.30 -26.12
N VAL A 56 -8.09 -0.13 -26.25
CA VAL A 56 -9.08 -0.39 -25.19
C VAL A 56 -9.02 -1.82 -24.66
N SER A 57 -8.70 -2.80 -25.54
CA SER A 57 -8.55 -4.22 -25.18
C SER A 57 -7.36 -4.50 -24.25
N PHE A 58 -6.38 -3.58 -24.18
CA PHE A 58 -5.23 -3.72 -23.27
C PHE A 58 -5.51 -3.23 -21.85
N ILE A 59 -6.65 -2.56 -21.61
CA ILE A 59 -7.05 -2.23 -20.25
C ILE A 59 -7.41 -3.53 -19.55
N HIS A 60 -6.75 -3.78 -18.42
CA HIS A 60 -6.92 -5.01 -17.64
C HIS A 60 -6.50 -6.30 -18.38
N PHE A 61 -5.61 -6.17 -19.38
CA PHE A 61 -5.15 -7.31 -20.19
C PHE A 61 -4.40 -8.34 -19.33
N GLY A 62 -4.91 -9.58 -19.33
CA GLY A 62 -4.32 -10.70 -18.60
C GLY A 62 -4.38 -10.60 -17.07
N LEU A 63 -4.98 -9.55 -16.53
CA LEU A 63 -5.07 -9.30 -15.09
C LEU A 63 -6.31 -9.97 -14.48
N THR A 64 -6.21 -10.24 -13.18
CA THR A 64 -7.38 -10.42 -12.30
C THR A 64 -7.51 -9.17 -11.43
N SER A 65 -8.69 -8.93 -10.85
CA SER A 65 -8.93 -7.78 -9.96
C SER A 65 -7.95 -7.72 -8.79
N GLN A 66 -7.50 -8.87 -8.30
CA GLN A 66 -6.52 -8.94 -7.23
C GLN A 66 -5.10 -8.50 -7.64
N ASP A 67 -4.76 -8.49 -8.93
CA ASP A 67 -3.50 -7.86 -9.38
C ASP A 67 -3.50 -6.35 -9.11
N LEU A 68 -4.66 -5.69 -9.19
CA LEU A 68 -4.79 -4.28 -8.83
C LEU A 68 -4.83 -4.07 -7.33
N ASN A 69 -5.71 -4.77 -6.62
CA ASN A 69 -5.89 -4.61 -5.18
C ASN A 69 -4.60 -4.93 -4.41
N ASN A 70 -3.89 -6.01 -4.79
CA ASN A 70 -2.64 -6.40 -4.13
C ASN A 70 -1.45 -5.50 -4.46
N VAL A 71 -1.56 -4.61 -5.44
CA VAL A 71 -0.59 -3.54 -5.69
C VAL A 71 -1.00 -2.24 -4.97
N ILE A 72 -2.30 -1.92 -4.99
CA ILE A 72 -2.82 -0.66 -4.43
C ILE A 72 -2.71 -0.64 -2.89
N TYR A 73 -3.08 -1.72 -2.20
CA TYR A 73 -3.05 -1.75 -0.74
C TYR A 73 -1.67 -1.48 -0.14
N PRO A 74 -0.58 -2.14 -0.58
CA PRO A 74 0.76 -1.80 -0.11
C PRO A 74 1.15 -0.34 -0.35
N ILE A 75 0.77 0.23 -1.51
CA ILE A 75 1.05 1.64 -1.84
C ILE A 75 0.33 2.58 -0.88
N LEU A 76 -0.97 2.34 -0.64
CA LEU A 76 -1.77 3.17 0.26
C LEU A 76 -1.27 3.09 1.71
N ILE A 77 -0.98 1.88 2.21
CA ILE A 77 -0.46 1.67 3.56
C ILE A 77 0.91 2.34 3.70
N LYS A 78 1.82 2.14 2.74
CA LYS A 78 3.11 2.81 2.71
C LYS A 78 2.97 4.33 2.77
N SER A 79 2.11 4.89 1.92
CA SER A 79 1.86 6.32 1.88
C SER A 79 1.31 6.86 3.21
N PHE A 80 0.41 6.13 3.85
CA PHE A 80 -0.13 6.48 5.16
C PHE A 80 0.96 6.43 6.25
N ILE A 81 1.74 5.36 6.29
CA ILE A 81 2.85 5.21 7.26
C ILE A 81 3.85 6.35 7.13
N GLU A 82 4.28 6.66 5.89
CA GLU A 82 5.30 7.68 5.64
C GLU A 82 4.80 9.10 5.88
N LYS A 83 3.57 9.43 5.49
CA LYS A 83 3.07 10.81 5.47
C LYS A 83 2.31 11.22 6.71
N GLU A 84 1.65 10.27 7.39
CA GLU A 84 0.76 10.57 8.52
C GLU A 84 1.21 9.85 9.80
N TYR A 85 1.26 8.52 9.77
CA TYR A 85 1.48 7.72 10.96
C TYR A 85 2.82 8.04 11.65
N ASN A 86 3.92 8.08 10.91
CA ASN A 86 5.24 8.37 11.46
C ASN A 86 5.33 9.75 12.08
N ILE A 87 4.62 10.73 11.54
CA ILE A 87 4.59 12.09 12.09
C ILE A 87 3.90 12.08 13.45
N LEU A 88 2.72 11.44 13.55
CA LEU A 88 1.96 11.34 14.78
C LEU A 88 2.69 10.51 15.84
N LEU A 89 3.28 9.39 15.45
CA LEU A 89 4.08 8.55 16.35
C LEU A 89 5.27 9.29 16.91
N GLU A 90 5.97 10.08 16.09
CA GLU A 90 7.08 10.92 16.52
C GLU A 90 6.66 11.97 17.58
N MET A 91 5.47 12.55 17.43
CA MET A 91 4.94 13.48 18.44
C MET A 91 4.73 12.79 19.79
N VAL A 92 4.20 11.55 19.79
CA VAL A 92 4.02 10.76 21.01
C VAL A 92 5.37 10.42 21.65
N ILE A 93 6.33 9.93 20.83
CA ILE A 93 7.69 9.61 21.29
C ILE A 93 8.36 10.82 21.96
N LYS A 94 8.33 11.99 21.32
CA LYS A 94 8.88 13.24 21.85
C LYS A 94 8.18 13.66 23.15
N LYS A 95 6.87 13.47 23.25
CA LYS A 95 6.13 13.79 24.46
C LYS A 95 6.54 12.89 25.62
N LEU A 96 6.69 11.59 25.40
CA LEU A 96 7.16 10.64 26.40
C LEU A 96 8.60 10.94 26.85
N ASP A 97 9.48 11.31 25.92
CA ASP A 97 10.85 11.69 26.23
C ASP A 97 10.93 12.98 27.07
N ALA A 98 10.12 13.97 26.74
CA ALA A 98 9.98 15.18 27.55
C ALA A 98 9.44 14.89 28.97
N MET A 99 8.50 13.94 29.10
CA MET A 99 8.01 13.49 30.42
C MET A 99 9.07 12.72 31.16
N HIS A 100 9.83 11.84 30.51
CA HIS A 100 10.99 11.18 31.08
C HIS A 100 11.97 12.20 31.69
N THR A 101 12.38 13.16 30.88
CA THR A 101 13.34 14.20 31.32
C THR A 101 12.80 15.02 32.50
N LYS A 102 11.54 15.49 32.41
CA LYS A 102 10.90 16.33 33.42
C LYS A 102 10.74 15.62 34.77
N TYR A 103 10.39 14.32 34.74
CA TYR A 103 10.01 13.58 35.93
C TYR A 103 11.07 12.55 36.37
N ASN A 104 12.29 12.62 35.84
CA ASN A 104 13.32 11.64 36.11
C ASN A 104 13.69 11.52 37.60
N ASN A 105 13.56 12.60 38.36
CA ASN A 105 13.88 12.65 39.78
C ASN A 105 12.68 12.38 40.71
N ILE A 106 11.49 12.12 40.16
CA ILE A 106 10.31 11.79 40.95
C ILE A 106 10.35 10.32 41.33
N ILE A 107 10.67 10.03 42.59
CA ILE A 107 10.73 8.67 43.12
C ILE A 107 9.30 8.14 43.29
N MET A 108 9.08 6.92 42.87
CA MET A 108 7.84 6.18 43.05
C MET A 108 8.11 4.73 43.47
N LEU A 109 7.15 4.11 44.14
CA LEU A 109 7.22 2.71 44.47
C LEU A 109 6.81 1.86 43.23
N SER A 110 7.66 0.94 42.81
CA SER A 110 7.28 -0.04 41.80
C SER A 110 6.45 -1.18 42.42
N HIS A 111 5.70 -1.87 41.58
CA HIS A 111 4.92 -3.06 41.94
C HIS A 111 5.27 -4.23 41.02
N THR A 112 5.37 -5.42 41.58
CA THR A 112 5.47 -6.68 40.84
C THR A 112 4.42 -7.65 41.38
N HIS A 113 3.71 -8.33 40.50
CA HIS A 113 2.60 -9.22 40.87
C HIS A 113 1.54 -8.55 41.79
N GLY A 114 1.32 -7.24 41.63
CA GLY A 114 0.40 -6.46 42.47
C GLY A 114 0.95 -6.15 43.89
N GLN A 115 2.18 -6.52 44.22
CA GLN A 115 2.83 -6.28 45.52
C GLN A 115 3.86 -5.16 45.40
N ALA A 116 4.04 -4.43 46.51
CA ALA A 116 5.09 -3.42 46.63
C ALA A 116 6.48 -4.01 46.39
N ALA A 117 7.27 -3.38 45.57
CA ALA A 117 8.62 -3.81 45.20
C ALA A 117 9.64 -2.70 45.54
N VAL A 118 10.69 -2.58 44.74
CA VAL A 118 11.75 -1.60 44.97
C VAL A 118 11.40 -0.21 44.43
N PRO A 119 12.00 0.88 44.91
CA PRO A 119 11.84 2.20 44.33
C PRO A 119 12.27 2.29 42.86
N THR A 120 11.54 3.08 42.11
CA THR A 120 11.87 3.49 40.72
C THR A 120 11.64 4.99 40.58
N THR A 121 11.68 5.53 39.34
CA THR A 121 11.29 6.90 39.07
C THR A 121 10.16 6.95 38.02
N PHE A 122 9.29 7.94 38.14
CA PHE A 122 8.23 8.16 37.17
C PHE A 122 8.79 8.41 35.75
N GLY A 123 9.90 9.17 35.67
CA GLY A 123 10.55 9.40 34.38
C GLY A 123 11.08 8.14 33.74
N LYS A 124 11.63 7.18 34.50
CA LYS A 124 12.05 5.87 33.97
C LYS A 124 10.86 5.06 33.45
N GLU A 125 9.74 5.08 34.13
CA GLU A 125 8.52 4.40 33.66
C GLU A 125 8.02 4.98 32.29
N MET A 126 8.10 6.30 32.10
CA MET A 126 7.81 6.94 30.81
C MET A 126 8.82 6.53 29.73
N LYS A 127 10.12 6.41 30.08
CA LYS A 127 11.16 6.00 29.12
C LYS A 127 10.99 4.58 28.59
N VAL A 128 10.41 3.69 29.38
CA VAL A 128 10.08 2.32 28.93
C VAL A 128 9.15 2.36 27.72
N PHE A 129 8.09 3.17 27.76
CA PHE A 129 7.16 3.31 26.63
C PHE A 129 7.80 4.03 25.45
N ASN A 130 8.56 5.10 25.71
CA ASN A 130 9.31 5.81 24.68
C ASN A 130 10.23 4.86 23.92
N TYR A 131 11.08 4.10 24.62
CA TYR A 131 12.02 3.17 24.03
C TYR A 131 11.33 2.09 23.18
N ARG A 132 10.26 1.49 23.69
CA ARG A 132 9.47 0.49 22.96
C ARG A 132 8.85 1.05 21.67
N LEU A 133 8.36 2.28 21.71
CA LEU A 133 7.79 2.91 20.51
C LEU A 133 8.88 3.25 19.48
N GLU A 134 10.09 3.63 19.91
CA GLU A 134 11.23 3.83 19.01
C GLU A 134 11.60 2.52 18.30
N GLU A 135 11.68 1.39 19.03
CA GLU A 135 11.96 0.08 18.45
C GLU A 135 10.88 -0.36 17.44
N ILE A 136 9.60 -0.20 17.80
CA ILE A 136 8.48 -0.54 16.89
C ILE A 136 8.50 0.35 15.64
N LYS A 137 8.77 1.65 15.79
CA LYS A 137 8.90 2.60 14.67
C LYS A 137 10.00 2.14 13.70
N GLU A 138 11.14 1.72 14.22
CA GLU A 138 12.23 1.19 13.38
C GLU A 138 11.80 -0.07 12.64
N GLN A 139 11.11 -1.00 13.30
CA GLN A 139 10.59 -2.23 12.67
C GLN A 139 9.61 -1.90 11.54
N ILE A 140 8.65 -1.01 11.77
CA ILE A 140 7.67 -0.58 10.76
C ILE A 140 8.37 0.06 9.55
N ASN A 141 9.36 0.91 9.77
CA ASN A 141 10.09 1.58 8.69
C ASN A 141 10.98 0.63 7.87
N ASN A 142 11.32 -0.52 8.40
CA ASN A 142 12.10 -1.56 7.71
C ASN A 142 11.24 -2.56 6.94
N ILE A 143 9.91 -2.45 6.98
CA ILE A 143 9.01 -3.37 6.27
C ILE A 143 9.17 -3.22 4.77
N LYS A 144 9.29 -4.35 4.09
CA LYS A 144 9.30 -4.43 2.63
C LYS A 144 7.87 -4.56 2.12
N TYR A 145 7.40 -3.56 1.41
CA TYR A 145 6.07 -3.57 0.80
C TYR A 145 6.07 -4.50 -0.42
N LYS A 146 5.54 -5.70 -0.23
CA LYS A 146 5.38 -6.69 -1.30
C LYS A 146 4.00 -6.59 -1.92
N CYS A 147 3.91 -7.04 -3.18
CA CYS A 147 2.66 -7.07 -3.92
C CYS A 147 2.60 -8.27 -4.87
N LYS A 148 1.39 -8.65 -5.26
CA LYS A 148 1.15 -9.70 -6.25
C LYS A 148 0.82 -9.06 -7.61
N PHE A 149 1.50 -9.52 -8.64
CA PHE A 149 1.17 -9.27 -10.04
C PHE A 149 1.48 -10.53 -10.85
N GLY A 150 0.44 -11.25 -11.28
CA GLY A 150 0.65 -12.56 -11.90
C GLY A 150 -0.58 -13.16 -12.59
N GLY A 151 -1.69 -12.42 -12.74
CA GLY A 151 -2.92 -12.92 -13.33
C GLY A 151 -3.73 -13.82 -12.40
N ALA A 152 -4.68 -14.57 -12.95
CA ALA A 152 -5.74 -15.25 -12.23
C ALA A 152 -5.27 -16.26 -11.17
N VAL A 153 -4.09 -16.87 -11.36
CA VAL A 153 -3.53 -17.88 -10.44
C VAL A 153 -2.05 -17.62 -10.10
N GLY A 154 -1.54 -16.43 -10.44
CA GLY A 154 -0.16 -16.04 -10.12
C GLY A 154 0.91 -16.49 -11.12
N ASN A 155 0.53 -17.11 -12.23
CA ASN A 155 1.46 -17.73 -13.20
C ASN A 155 1.58 -16.99 -14.54
N LEU A 156 0.99 -15.80 -14.69
CA LEU A 156 0.98 -15.01 -15.94
C LEU A 156 0.44 -15.78 -17.16
N ASN A 157 -0.46 -16.76 -16.95
CA ASN A 157 -0.93 -17.68 -17.99
C ASN A 157 -1.49 -16.94 -19.22
N ALA A 158 -2.43 -16.03 -19.03
CA ALA A 158 -3.05 -15.30 -20.14
C ALA A 158 -2.04 -14.44 -20.91
N HIS A 159 -1.09 -13.86 -20.22
CA HIS A 159 0.00 -13.10 -20.83
C HIS A 159 0.89 -13.98 -21.71
N CYS A 160 1.33 -15.13 -21.17
CA CYS A 160 2.20 -16.06 -21.90
C CYS A 160 1.48 -16.69 -23.10
N VAL A 161 0.18 -16.97 -22.99
CA VAL A 161 -0.61 -17.51 -24.12
C VAL A 161 -0.74 -16.46 -25.24
N ALA A 162 -1.03 -15.20 -24.87
CA ALA A 162 -1.22 -14.14 -25.86
C ALA A 162 0.09 -13.70 -26.55
N TYR A 163 1.18 -13.63 -25.79
CA TYR A 163 2.48 -13.21 -26.30
C TYR A 163 3.60 -14.09 -25.72
N PRO A 164 3.78 -15.32 -26.26
CA PRO A 164 4.66 -16.34 -25.68
C PRO A 164 6.16 -15.97 -25.72
N ASN A 165 6.56 -15.09 -26.62
CA ASN A 165 7.96 -14.68 -26.80
C ASN A 165 8.32 -13.41 -26.00
N TYR A 166 7.42 -12.91 -25.15
CA TYR A 166 7.67 -11.73 -24.33
C TYR A 166 8.06 -12.13 -22.90
N ASP A 167 9.05 -11.46 -22.34
CA ASP A 167 9.48 -11.70 -20.97
C ASP A 167 8.51 -11.02 -19.96
N TRP A 168 7.45 -11.75 -19.65
CA TRP A 168 6.43 -11.29 -18.72
C TRP A 168 6.90 -11.24 -17.27
N GLU A 169 7.89 -12.04 -16.88
CA GLU A 169 8.43 -12.03 -15.53
C GLU A 169 9.20 -10.73 -15.28
N THR A 170 10.08 -10.34 -16.18
CA THR A 170 10.78 -9.05 -16.12
C THR A 170 9.79 -7.89 -16.16
N PHE A 171 8.79 -7.92 -17.05
CA PHE A 171 7.75 -6.89 -17.09
C PHE A 171 7.02 -6.73 -15.75
N ALA A 172 6.59 -7.82 -15.12
CA ALA A 172 5.88 -7.81 -13.86
C ALA A 172 6.75 -7.25 -12.71
N ASN A 173 8.04 -7.62 -12.69
CA ASN A 173 9.00 -7.11 -11.72
C ASN A 173 9.22 -5.60 -11.90
N ASP A 174 9.41 -5.13 -13.11
CA ASP A 174 9.62 -3.71 -13.41
C ASP A 174 8.37 -2.89 -13.09
N PHE A 175 7.18 -3.39 -13.47
CA PHE A 175 5.92 -2.71 -13.16
C PHE A 175 5.73 -2.53 -11.65
N THR A 176 5.91 -3.59 -10.86
CA THR A 176 5.75 -3.52 -9.41
C THR A 176 6.79 -2.64 -8.74
N LYS A 177 8.03 -2.64 -9.25
CA LYS A 177 9.11 -1.74 -8.84
C LYS A 177 8.78 -0.28 -9.14
N ASP A 178 8.23 0.02 -10.32
CA ASP A 178 7.78 1.38 -10.69
C ASP A 178 6.64 1.86 -9.78
N CYS A 179 5.83 0.94 -9.23
CA CYS A 179 4.83 1.20 -8.20
C CYS A 179 5.41 1.34 -6.78
N GLY A 180 6.72 1.22 -6.60
CA GLY A 180 7.39 1.31 -5.30
C GLY A 180 7.24 0.08 -4.40
N CYS A 181 6.89 -1.08 -4.99
CA CYS A 181 6.69 -2.36 -4.33
C CYS A 181 7.69 -3.42 -4.82
N ILE A 182 7.80 -4.51 -4.07
CA ILE A 182 8.57 -5.69 -4.46
C ILE A 182 7.56 -6.78 -4.86
N ARG A 183 7.74 -7.37 -6.05
CA ARG A 183 6.86 -8.44 -6.48
C ARG A 183 7.07 -9.70 -5.63
N SER A 184 5.97 -10.27 -5.12
CA SER A 184 5.93 -11.62 -4.58
C SER A 184 6.02 -12.61 -5.75
N LYS A 185 7.11 -13.36 -5.83
CA LYS A 185 7.40 -14.23 -7.00
C LYS A 185 6.42 -15.39 -7.14
N TYR A 186 6.05 -16.01 -6.02
CA TYR A 186 5.15 -17.17 -5.98
C TYR A 186 3.91 -16.79 -5.17
N THR A 187 2.79 -16.74 -5.85
CA THR A 187 1.48 -16.39 -5.27
C THR A 187 0.39 -17.26 -5.89
N THR A 188 -0.78 -17.25 -5.30
CA THR A 188 -2.01 -17.78 -5.91
C THR A 188 -2.73 -16.66 -6.67
N GLN A 189 -4.04 -16.63 -6.65
CA GLN A 189 -4.83 -15.50 -7.16
C GLN A 189 -4.58 -14.22 -6.37
N ILE A 190 -4.27 -14.34 -5.07
CA ILE A 190 -4.03 -13.24 -4.13
C ILE A 190 -2.60 -13.28 -3.59
N ASP A 191 -2.16 -12.15 -3.02
CA ASP A 191 -1.00 -12.12 -2.12
C ASP A 191 -1.40 -12.68 -0.74
N ASN A 192 -0.43 -13.24 -0.01
CA ASN A 192 -0.65 -13.78 1.35
C ASN A 192 -0.72 -12.67 2.43
N TYR A 193 -0.38 -11.44 2.08
CA TYR A 193 -0.36 -10.26 2.98
C TYR A 193 0.52 -10.38 4.23
N GLU A 194 1.38 -11.38 4.34
CA GLU A 194 2.25 -11.58 5.52
C GLU A 194 3.07 -10.34 5.85
N ASN A 195 3.64 -9.68 4.83
CA ASN A 195 4.44 -8.47 5.05
C ASN A 195 3.62 -7.28 5.56
N LEU A 196 2.35 -7.19 5.19
CA LEU A 196 1.45 -6.15 5.70
C LEU A 196 0.93 -6.48 7.10
N SER A 197 0.73 -7.76 7.41
CA SER A 197 0.26 -8.19 8.74
C SER A 197 1.26 -7.90 9.86
N ILE A 198 2.55 -7.72 9.53
CA ILE A 198 3.57 -7.31 10.50
C ILE A 198 3.32 -5.90 11.05
N ILE A 199 2.58 -5.06 10.31
CA ILE A 199 2.29 -3.67 10.71
C ILE A 199 1.24 -3.63 11.84
N PHE A 200 0.36 -4.63 11.92
CA PHE A 200 -0.78 -4.69 12.83
C PHE A 200 -0.58 -5.69 13.96
#